data_21f05394a63c6347b07ab124f8534f88
#
_entry.id   21f05394a63c6347b07ab124f8534f88
#
_cell.length_a   1.000
_cell.length_b   1.000
_cell.length_c   1.000
_cell.angle_alpha   90.00
_cell.angle_beta   90.00
_cell.angle_gamma   90.00
#
_symmetry.space_group_name_H-M   'P 1'
#
loop_
_entity.id
_entity.type
_entity.pdbx_description
1 polymer ?
#
loop_
_entity_poly.entity_id
_entity_poly.type
_entity_poly.pdbx_seq_one_letter_code
_entity_poly.pdbx_strand_id
1 'polypeptide(L)'
;MIRRQLINFQNRSVDVRVGLGAFEELSRMFASAVGKPKRAMVVWGDATSERFGEVVEHALVDAGFAVSQLILDVSPAGATLADADVVFGALSANGITCDDLVVAVGDAATCSVVCWCANQWCGRTECA
;
A
#
# COMPACT_ATOMS: atom_id res chain seq x y z
N MET A 1 23.31 -3.69 -3.84
CA MET A 1 22.63 -4.37 -4.97
C MET A 1 21.17 -4.65 -4.61
N ILE A 2 20.25 -4.30 -5.50
CA ILE A 2 18.85 -4.58 -5.32
C ILE A 2 18.51 -5.92 -5.97
N ARG A 3 17.93 -6.83 -5.21
CA ARG A 3 17.41 -8.09 -5.74
C ARG A 3 15.96 -7.89 -6.14
N ARG A 4 15.63 -8.17 -7.37
CA ARG A 4 14.28 -8.13 -7.91
C ARG A 4 13.80 -9.54 -8.23
N GLN A 5 12.58 -9.84 -7.86
CA GLN A 5 11.92 -11.09 -8.22
C GLN A 5 10.49 -10.82 -8.66
N LEU A 6 10.12 -11.33 -9.82
CA LEU A 6 8.76 -11.27 -10.32
C LEU A 6 8.10 -12.62 -10.06
N ILE A 7 7.03 -12.62 -9.28
CA ILE A 7 6.27 -13.82 -8.95
C ILE A 7 4.95 -13.78 -9.72
N ASN A 8 4.72 -14.79 -10.55
CA ASN A 8 3.53 -14.89 -11.38
C ASN A 8 2.50 -15.83 -10.75
N PHE A 9 1.29 -15.33 -10.55
CA PHE A 9 0.14 -16.12 -10.10
C PHE A 9 -0.92 -16.07 -11.21
N GLN A 10 -1.00 -17.08 -12.03
CA GLN A 10 -2.00 -17.19 -13.10
C GLN A 10 -2.35 -15.87 -13.80
N ASN A 11 -3.24 -15.08 -13.20
CA ASN A 11 -3.77 -13.83 -13.78
C ASN A 11 -3.15 -12.56 -13.20
N ARG A 12 -2.16 -12.67 -12.32
CA ARG A 12 -1.46 -11.50 -11.73
C ARG A 12 0.00 -11.80 -11.43
N SER A 13 0.78 -10.74 -11.31
CA SER A 13 2.20 -10.80 -10.96
C SER A 13 2.48 -9.93 -9.75
N VAL A 14 3.45 -10.34 -8.95
CA VAL A 14 3.97 -9.55 -7.83
C VAL A 14 5.44 -9.23 -8.10
N ASP A 15 5.80 -7.96 -8.03
CA ASP A 15 7.18 -7.48 -8.17
C ASP A 15 7.75 -7.26 -6.77
N VAL A 16 8.75 -8.07 -6.40
CA VAL A 16 9.41 -8.00 -5.10
C VAL A 16 10.83 -7.47 -5.28
N ARG A 17 11.17 -6.42 -4.56
CA ARG A 17 12.50 -5.82 -4.59
C ARG A 17 13.08 -5.73 -3.18
N VAL A 18 14.27 -6.24 -3.00
CA VAL A 18 14.96 -6.28 -1.71
C VAL A 18 16.39 -5.80 -1.89
N GLY A 19 16.80 -4.85 -1.07
CA GLY A 19 18.16 -4.35 -1.07
C GLY A 19 18.28 -2.91 -0.59
N LEU A 20 19.50 -2.48 -0.34
CA LEU A 20 19.77 -1.08 -0.02
C LEU A 20 19.44 -0.21 -1.23
N GLY A 21 18.72 0.89 -1.01
CA GLY A 21 18.30 1.79 -2.08
C GLY A 21 17.03 1.36 -2.81
N ALA A 22 16.34 0.30 -2.36
CA ALA A 22 15.08 -0.14 -2.99
C ALA A 22 14.02 0.97 -2.98
N PHE A 23 13.99 1.80 -1.95
CA PHE A 23 13.06 2.94 -1.87
C PHE A 23 13.26 3.99 -2.97
N GLU A 24 14.45 4.08 -3.56
CA GLU A 24 14.71 5.01 -4.67
C GLU A 24 13.91 4.66 -5.93
N GLU A 25 13.45 3.42 -6.03
CA GLU A 25 12.65 2.94 -7.15
C GLU A 25 11.14 3.06 -6.94
N LEU A 26 10.68 3.51 -5.75
CA LEU A 26 9.27 3.51 -5.38
C LEU A 26 8.39 4.32 -6.35
N SER A 27 8.79 5.53 -6.73
CA SER A 27 8.01 6.36 -7.64
C SER A 27 7.70 5.65 -8.96
N ARG A 28 8.71 4.96 -9.50
CA ARG A 28 8.58 4.20 -10.73
C ARG A 28 7.67 2.97 -10.55
N MET A 29 7.81 2.29 -9.42
CA MET A 29 6.97 1.14 -9.10
C MET A 29 5.51 1.54 -8.95
N PHE A 30 5.24 2.61 -8.22
CA PHE A 30 3.88 3.11 -8.04
C PHE A 30 3.25 3.57 -9.34
N ALA A 31 3.99 4.25 -10.18
CA ALA A 31 3.49 4.69 -11.48
C ALA A 31 3.10 3.51 -12.38
N SER A 32 3.76 2.36 -12.24
CA SER A 32 3.47 1.16 -13.03
C SER A 32 2.40 0.25 -12.42
N ALA A 33 2.03 0.45 -11.16
CA ALA A 33 1.08 -0.41 -10.45
C ALA A 33 -0.36 -0.25 -10.96
N VAL A 34 -0.73 0.98 -11.29
CA VAL A 34 -2.03 1.32 -11.87
C VAL A 34 -1.80 2.11 -13.16
N GLY A 35 -2.65 1.99 -14.13
CA GLY A 35 -2.45 2.65 -15.42
C GLY A 35 -2.19 4.15 -15.28
N LYS A 36 -3.24 4.93 -15.05
CA LYS A 36 -3.12 6.38 -14.84
C LYS A 36 -3.24 6.69 -13.35
N PRO A 37 -2.21 7.29 -12.71
CA PRO A 37 -2.28 7.64 -11.30
C PRO A 37 -3.43 8.61 -10.99
N LYS A 38 -4.18 8.33 -9.94
CA LYS A 38 -5.26 9.18 -9.44
C LYS A 38 -5.11 9.42 -7.95
N ARG A 39 -5.51 8.46 -7.15
CA ARG A 39 -5.46 8.55 -5.69
C ARG A 39 -4.68 7.38 -5.11
N ALA A 40 -4.06 7.61 -3.97
CA ALA A 40 -3.44 6.56 -3.19
C ALA A 40 -3.76 6.76 -1.72
N MET A 41 -4.05 5.69 -1.01
CA MET A 41 -4.17 5.71 0.44
C MET A 41 -3.03 4.91 1.03
N VAL A 42 -2.26 5.54 1.91
CA VAL A 42 -1.15 4.90 2.61
C VAL A 42 -1.58 4.56 4.03
N VAL A 43 -1.37 3.31 4.41
CA VAL A 43 -1.70 2.81 5.75
C VAL A 43 -0.42 2.41 6.46
N TRP A 44 -0.19 2.95 7.64
CA TRP A 44 0.95 2.62 8.49
C TRP A 44 0.65 2.78 9.97
N GLY A 45 1.42 2.11 10.84
CA GLY A 45 1.40 2.39 12.28
C GLY A 45 2.26 3.60 12.62
N ASP A 46 2.06 4.18 13.80
CA ASP A 46 2.77 5.39 14.25
C ASP A 46 4.29 5.29 14.11
N ALA A 47 4.87 4.20 14.61
CA ALA A 47 6.32 4.00 14.57
C ALA A 47 6.85 3.90 13.13
N THR A 48 6.08 3.32 12.23
CA THR A 48 6.45 3.18 10.82
C THR A 48 6.34 4.51 10.08
N SER A 49 5.29 5.29 10.35
CA SER A 49 5.08 6.58 9.70
C SER A 49 6.19 7.57 10.04
N GLU A 50 6.66 7.56 11.27
CA GLU A 50 7.76 8.41 11.71
C GLU A 50 9.05 8.16 10.94
N ARG A 51 9.29 6.89 10.55
CA ARG A 51 10.52 6.47 9.89
C ARG A 51 10.44 6.46 8.36
N PHE A 52 9.33 6.04 7.81
CA PHE A 52 9.18 5.80 6.37
C PHE A 52 8.10 6.64 5.70
N GLY A 53 7.25 7.29 6.47
CA GLY A 53 6.08 8.00 5.96
C GLY A 53 6.41 9.03 4.90
N GLU A 54 7.38 9.89 5.16
CA GLU A 54 7.77 10.94 4.20
C GLU A 54 8.30 10.36 2.89
N VAL A 55 9.10 9.30 2.97
CA VAL A 55 9.70 8.66 1.79
C VAL A 55 8.62 8.10 0.89
N VAL A 56 7.67 7.38 1.46
CA VAL A 56 6.56 6.77 0.71
C VAL A 56 5.64 7.85 0.13
N GLU A 57 5.28 8.85 0.93
CA GLU A 57 4.43 9.96 0.47
C GLU A 57 5.07 10.73 -0.68
N HIS A 58 6.35 11.08 -0.57
CA HIS A 58 7.08 11.75 -1.63
C HIS A 58 7.12 10.92 -2.91
N ALA A 59 7.35 9.62 -2.78
CA ALA A 59 7.37 8.72 -3.94
C ALA A 59 6.02 8.67 -4.65
N LEU A 60 4.92 8.67 -3.90
CA LEU A 60 3.56 8.70 -4.47
C LEU A 60 3.24 10.02 -5.14
N VAL A 61 3.59 11.14 -4.51
CA VAL A 61 3.39 12.48 -5.09
C VAL A 61 4.21 12.60 -6.39
N ASP A 62 5.46 12.17 -6.39
CA ASP A 62 6.30 12.18 -7.58
C ASP A 62 5.73 11.32 -8.71
N ALA A 63 5.04 10.23 -8.37
CA ALA A 63 4.37 9.38 -9.34
C ALA A 63 3.03 9.94 -9.84
N GLY A 64 2.56 11.06 -9.27
CA GLY A 64 1.35 11.76 -9.71
C GLY A 64 0.09 11.43 -8.92
N PHE A 65 0.19 10.74 -7.77
CA PHE A 65 -0.97 10.43 -6.93
C PHE A 65 -1.38 11.58 -6.02
N ALA A 66 -2.68 11.70 -5.77
CA ALA A 66 -3.22 12.47 -4.66
C ALA A 66 -3.26 11.54 -3.43
N VAL A 67 -2.48 11.86 -2.41
CA VAL A 67 -2.22 10.96 -1.28
C VAL A 67 -3.13 11.26 -0.10
N SER A 68 -3.74 10.22 0.48
CA SER A 68 -4.36 10.24 1.79
C SER A 68 -3.68 9.24 2.71
N GLN A 69 -3.85 9.40 4.02
CA GLN A 69 -3.14 8.62 5.03
C GLN A 69 -4.11 8.03 6.03
N LEU A 70 -3.80 6.82 6.49
CA LEU A 70 -4.46 6.18 7.64
C LEU A 70 -3.39 5.66 8.58
N ILE A 71 -3.43 6.09 9.83
CA ILE A 71 -2.58 5.53 10.88
C ILE A 71 -3.37 4.42 11.55
N LEU A 72 -2.84 3.20 11.52
CA LEU A 72 -3.49 2.02 12.05
C LEU A 72 -2.47 1.14 12.77
N ASP A 73 -2.58 1.07 14.09
CA ASP A 73 -1.73 0.20 14.89
C ASP A 73 -2.34 -1.19 15.01
N VAL A 74 -1.77 -2.12 14.28
CA VAL A 74 -2.19 -3.52 14.28
C VAL A 74 -1.34 -4.32 15.26
N SER A 75 -1.97 -5.14 16.10
CA SER A 75 -1.24 -6.01 17.03
C SER A 75 -0.31 -6.96 16.26
N PRO A 76 0.97 -7.11 16.68
CA PRO A 76 1.89 -8.08 16.07
C PRO A 76 1.38 -9.53 16.15
N ALA A 77 0.47 -9.81 17.10
CA ALA A 77 -0.14 -11.13 17.25
C ALA A 77 -1.11 -11.47 16.12
N GLY A 78 -1.58 -10.47 15.38
CA GLY A 78 -2.46 -10.63 14.23
C GLY A 78 -3.52 -9.54 14.14
N ALA A 79 -4.00 -9.31 12.93
CA ALA A 79 -5.08 -8.38 12.66
C ALA A 79 -6.44 -8.98 13.03
N THR A 80 -7.40 -8.11 13.33
CA THR A 80 -8.77 -8.48 13.65
C THR A 80 -9.75 -7.87 12.65
N LEU A 81 -11.02 -8.30 12.71
CA LEU A 81 -12.08 -7.69 11.91
C LEU A 81 -12.31 -6.21 12.27
N ALA A 82 -12.02 -5.81 13.52
CA ALA A 82 -12.07 -4.42 13.92
C ALA A 82 -11.06 -3.56 13.15
N ASP A 83 -9.85 -4.10 12.92
CA ASP A 83 -8.84 -3.43 12.09
C ASP A 83 -9.32 -3.30 10.64
N ALA A 84 -9.91 -4.34 10.10
CA ALA A 84 -10.47 -4.32 8.74
C ALA A 84 -11.59 -3.28 8.60
N ASP A 85 -12.44 -3.15 9.60
CA ASP A 85 -13.51 -2.15 9.63
C ASP A 85 -12.97 -0.73 9.55
N VAL A 86 -11.89 -0.45 10.28
CA VAL A 86 -11.22 0.86 10.23
C VAL A 86 -10.67 1.14 8.83
N VAL A 87 -10.05 0.15 8.21
CA VAL A 87 -9.51 0.29 6.84
C VAL A 87 -10.64 0.55 5.84
N PHE A 88 -11.72 -0.22 5.88
CA PHE A 88 -12.86 -0.01 4.98
C PHE A 88 -13.49 1.37 5.17
N GLY A 89 -13.63 1.83 6.41
CA GLY A 89 -14.12 3.17 6.70
C GLY A 89 -13.26 4.26 6.08
N ALA A 90 -11.94 4.12 6.16
CA ALA A 90 -11.00 5.06 5.56
C ALA A 90 -11.03 5.01 4.03
N LEU A 91 -11.13 3.83 3.42
CA LEU A 91 -11.27 3.69 1.97
C LEU A 91 -12.51 4.42 1.47
N SER A 92 -13.63 4.27 2.17
CA SER A 92 -14.88 4.96 1.85
C SER A 92 -14.75 6.47 2.01
N ALA A 93 -14.21 6.94 3.14
CA ALA A 93 -14.07 8.36 3.44
C ALA A 93 -13.16 9.09 2.44
N ASN A 94 -12.16 8.42 1.90
CA ASN A 94 -11.20 8.98 0.95
C ASN A 94 -11.58 8.73 -0.52
N GLY A 95 -12.71 8.12 -0.77
CA GLY A 95 -13.21 7.90 -2.12
C GLY A 95 -12.34 6.99 -2.97
N ILE A 96 -11.68 6.01 -2.37
CA ILE A 96 -10.83 5.06 -3.08
C ILE A 96 -11.69 4.13 -3.94
N THR A 97 -11.26 3.91 -5.17
CA THR A 97 -11.93 3.04 -6.15
C THR A 97 -10.99 1.94 -6.63
N CYS A 98 -11.49 1.05 -7.48
CA CYS A 98 -10.66 0.00 -8.08
C CYS A 98 -9.55 0.53 -9.00
N ASP A 99 -9.64 1.79 -9.43
CA ASP A 99 -8.61 2.44 -10.26
C ASP A 99 -7.52 3.14 -9.45
N ASP A 100 -7.65 3.14 -8.13
CA ASP A 100 -6.72 3.78 -7.22
C ASP A 100 -5.73 2.76 -6.63
N LEU A 101 -4.81 3.24 -5.79
CA LEU A 101 -3.77 2.43 -5.17
C LEU A 101 -3.87 2.48 -3.66
N VAL A 102 -3.74 1.34 -3.01
CA VAL A 102 -3.56 1.24 -1.56
C VAL A 102 -2.13 0.80 -1.28
N VAL A 103 -1.46 1.49 -0.37
CA VAL A 103 -0.08 1.17 0.02
C VAL A 103 -0.04 0.83 1.50
N ALA A 104 0.47 -0.35 1.82
CA ALA A 104 0.66 -0.79 3.20
C ALA A 104 2.13 -0.69 3.57
N VAL A 105 2.42 -0.02 4.67
CA VAL A 105 3.78 0.13 5.19
C VAL A 105 3.82 -0.37 6.63
N GLY A 106 4.55 -1.44 6.87
CA GLY A 106 4.64 -2.00 8.21
C GLY A 106 5.02 -3.47 8.23
N ASP A 107 4.66 -4.13 9.32
CA ASP A 107 4.90 -5.55 9.53
C ASP A 107 3.90 -6.44 8.76
N ALA A 108 4.06 -7.74 8.90
CA ALA A 108 3.21 -8.72 8.23
C ALA A 108 1.72 -8.59 8.62
N ALA A 109 1.42 -8.27 9.88
CA ALA A 109 0.04 -8.13 10.33
C ALA A 109 -0.64 -6.91 9.67
N THR A 110 0.04 -5.77 9.62
CA THR A 110 -0.44 -4.56 8.96
C THR A 110 -0.64 -4.80 7.45
N CYS A 111 0.36 -5.32 6.78
CA CYS A 111 0.29 -5.58 5.34
C CYS A 111 -0.81 -6.60 5.01
N SER A 112 -1.00 -7.62 5.84
CA SER A 112 -2.03 -8.64 5.62
C SER A 112 -3.44 -8.08 5.65
N VAL A 113 -3.78 -7.29 6.68
CA VAL A 113 -5.13 -6.73 6.79
C VAL A 113 -5.42 -5.70 5.71
N VAL A 114 -4.45 -4.85 5.40
CA VAL A 114 -4.60 -3.83 4.36
C VAL A 114 -4.78 -4.47 2.98
N CYS A 115 -3.95 -5.44 2.65
CA CYS A 115 -4.04 -6.16 1.39
C CYS A 115 -5.36 -6.93 1.27
N TRP A 116 -5.79 -7.59 2.36
CA TRP A 116 -7.07 -8.29 2.37
C TRP A 116 -8.24 -7.33 2.11
N CYS A 117 -8.25 -6.17 2.76
CA CYS A 117 -9.28 -5.16 2.54
C CYS A 117 -9.27 -4.64 1.10
N ALA A 118 -8.10 -4.34 0.55
CA ALA A 118 -7.97 -3.86 -0.82
C ALA A 118 -8.50 -4.88 -1.84
N ASN A 119 -8.27 -6.17 -1.60
CA ASN A 119 -8.78 -7.23 -2.45
C ASN A 119 -10.30 -7.36 -2.46
N GLN A 120 -10.98 -6.82 -1.45
CA GLN A 120 -12.45 -6.80 -1.35
C GLN A 120 -13.06 -5.51 -1.85
N TRP A 121 -12.26 -4.43 -1.95
CA TRP A 121 -12.78 -3.08 -2.19
C TRP A 121 -13.09 -2.83 -3.66
N CYS A 122 -14.32 -2.42 -3.95
CA CYS A 122 -14.78 -2.11 -5.32
C CYS A 122 -14.48 -3.25 -6.32
N GLY A 123 -14.67 -4.49 -5.90
CA GLY A 123 -14.29 -5.67 -6.65
C GLY A 123 -12.85 -6.08 -6.38
N ARG A 124 -11.92 -5.20 -6.59
CA ARG A 124 -10.51 -5.36 -6.23
C ARG A 124 -9.74 -4.09 -6.48
N THR A 125 -9.02 -3.61 -5.47
CA THR A 125 -8.12 -2.45 -5.59
C THR A 125 -6.67 -2.94 -5.48
N GLU A 126 -5.79 -2.37 -6.29
CA GLU A 126 -4.37 -2.72 -6.27
C GLU A 126 -3.75 -2.34 -4.92
N CYS A 127 -2.98 -3.24 -4.34
CA CYS A 127 -2.28 -3.04 -3.07
C CYS A 127 -0.78 -3.25 -3.25
N ALA A 128 -0.01 -2.27 -2.79
CA ALA A 128 1.45 -2.34 -2.78
C ALA A 128 1.99 -2.35 -1.35
#